data_ccf3d5a68e159cc0463bcb420b56a7ef
#
_entry.id   ccf3d5a68e159cc0463bcb420b56a7ef
#
_cell.length_a   1.000
_cell.length_b   1.000
_cell.length_c   1.000
_cell.angle_alpha   90.00
_cell.angle_beta   90.00
_cell.angle_gamma   90.00
#
_symmetry.space_group_name_H-M   'P 1'
#
loop_
_entity.id
_entity.type
_entity.pdbx_description
1 polymer ?
#
loop_
_entity_poly.entity_id
_entity_poly.type
_entity_poly.pdbx_seq_one_letter_code
_entity_poly.pdbx_strand_id
1 'polypeptide(L)'
;DLDWHEKHGGGYLSNHMGCSGVTWDNSWDFPNPEEKNFDICFEEKIKPQVKELLTRYGELCLMWFDVPHTITKEQSLELNSLVKEYQPDCLINSRIGNGAYDYVSLGDNEIPKTKEEWEKLSQIDEKDINYQSIDGFKPSKFGLYESACTLNKSWGFSYRDQDWISPEKLANNRKHLNSLGINYLVNVGPDHLGRIPGPSVTILQEAAKL
;
A
#
# COMPACT_ATOMS: atom_id res chain seq x y z
N ASP A 1 -6.96 -1.49 9.38
CA ASP A 1 -7.03 -2.94 9.68
C ASP A 1 -8.37 -3.50 9.20
N LEU A 2 -8.32 -4.37 8.17
CA LEU A 2 -9.51 -4.93 7.50
C LEU A 2 -10.46 -5.67 8.45
N ASP A 3 -9.93 -6.29 9.50
CA ASP A 3 -10.73 -7.06 10.46
C ASP A 3 -11.73 -6.20 11.23
N TRP A 4 -11.53 -4.88 11.27
CA TRP A 4 -12.33 -3.94 12.01
C TRP A 4 -13.22 -3.04 11.16
N HIS A 5 -13.08 -3.11 9.82
CA HIS A 5 -13.82 -2.24 8.91
C HIS A 5 -15.29 -2.60 8.78
N GLU A 6 -15.62 -3.88 8.87
CA GLU A 6 -16.98 -4.36 8.67
C GLU A 6 -17.42 -5.33 9.75
N LYS A 7 -18.73 -5.31 10.07
CA LYS A 7 -19.35 -6.23 11.03
C LYS A 7 -19.22 -7.70 10.63
N HIS A 8 -19.18 -7.98 9.35
CA HIS A 8 -19.22 -9.35 8.79
C HIS A 8 -17.86 -9.85 8.28
N GLY A 9 -16.77 -9.17 8.60
CA GLY A 9 -15.44 -9.53 8.09
C GLY A 9 -15.29 -9.28 6.60
N GLY A 10 -14.10 -9.56 6.05
CA GLY A 10 -13.68 -9.10 4.73
C GLY A 10 -14.25 -9.83 3.52
N GLY A 11 -15.40 -10.50 3.58
CA GLY A 11 -16.02 -11.17 2.43
C GLY A 11 -16.23 -10.26 1.21
N TYR A 12 -16.41 -9.01 1.42
CA TYR A 12 -16.52 -7.98 0.40
C TYR A 12 -15.23 -7.76 -0.39
N LEU A 13 -14.10 -7.73 0.28
CA LEU A 13 -12.81 -7.45 -0.35
C LEU A 13 -12.22 -8.68 -1.06
N SER A 14 -12.57 -9.90 -0.65
CA SER A 14 -12.09 -11.12 -1.30
C SER A 14 -12.49 -11.20 -2.78
N ASN A 15 -13.65 -10.68 -3.15
CA ASN A 15 -14.11 -10.64 -4.54
C ASN A 15 -13.52 -9.47 -5.34
N HIS A 16 -13.13 -8.40 -4.68
CA HIS A 16 -12.62 -7.18 -5.31
C HIS A 16 -11.13 -7.26 -5.66
N MET A 17 -10.35 -7.94 -4.85
CA MET A 17 -8.90 -8.02 -5.03
C MET A 17 -8.43 -9.23 -5.83
N GLY A 18 -9.33 -9.94 -6.50
CA GLY A 18 -8.98 -11.11 -7.30
C GLY A 18 -8.41 -12.29 -6.51
N CYS A 19 -8.53 -12.26 -5.18
CA CYS A 19 -8.07 -13.32 -4.28
C CYS A 19 -9.11 -14.43 -4.19
N SER A 20 -9.48 -15.04 -5.32
CA SER A 20 -10.45 -16.13 -5.33
C SER A 20 -9.99 -17.27 -4.41
N GLY A 21 -10.83 -17.66 -3.48
CA GLY A 21 -10.58 -18.75 -2.53
C GLY A 21 -9.85 -18.36 -1.26
N VAL A 22 -9.55 -17.08 -1.07
CA VAL A 22 -9.11 -16.53 0.23
C VAL A 22 -10.28 -15.81 0.86
N THR A 23 -10.69 -16.24 2.03
CA THR A 23 -11.68 -15.51 2.82
C THR A 23 -10.94 -14.61 3.80
N TRP A 24 -11.36 -13.36 3.85
CA TRP A 24 -10.96 -12.41 4.88
C TRP A 24 -11.88 -12.50 6.11
N ASP A 25 -12.81 -13.47 6.08
CA ASP A 25 -13.70 -13.73 7.19
C ASP A 25 -12.88 -14.16 8.42
N ASN A 26 -12.97 -13.38 9.47
CA ASN A 26 -12.34 -13.64 10.76
C ASN A 26 -13.37 -13.97 11.85
N SER A 27 -14.55 -14.44 11.49
CA SER A 27 -15.60 -14.83 12.45
C SER A 27 -15.16 -15.90 13.43
N TRP A 28 -14.17 -16.71 13.06
CA TRP A 28 -13.53 -17.71 13.92
C TRP A 28 -12.65 -17.09 15.02
N ASP A 29 -12.06 -15.93 14.76
CA ASP A 29 -11.18 -15.18 15.68
C ASP A 29 -11.94 -14.01 16.35
N PHE A 30 -12.92 -13.46 15.65
CA PHE A 30 -13.78 -12.38 16.13
C PHE A 30 -15.26 -12.79 16.08
N PRO A 31 -15.71 -13.64 17.03
CA PRO A 31 -17.02 -14.32 16.95
C PRO A 31 -18.22 -13.38 17.06
N ASN A 32 -18.03 -12.17 17.59
CA ASN A 32 -19.08 -11.17 17.77
C ASN A 32 -18.88 -9.98 16.81
N PRO A 33 -19.32 -10.06 15.55
CA PRO A 33 -19.12 -8.98 14.57
C PRO A 33 -19.67 -7.62 15.04
N GLU A 34 -20.72 -7.63 15.84
CA GLU A 34 -21.35 -6.42 16.40
C GLU A 34 -20.45 -5.65 17.38
N GLU A 35 -19.41 -6.30 17.90
CA GLU A 35 -18.42 -5.68 18.80
C GLU A 35 -17.29 -5.01 18.02
N LYS A 36 -17.19 -5.21 16.70
CA LYS A 36 -16.19 -4.55 15.88
C LYS A 36 -16.42 -3.04 15.88
N ASN A 37 -15.37 -2.33 16.22
CA ASN A 37 -15.38 -0.88 16.29
C ASN A 37 -14.05 -0.34 15.76
N PHE A 38 -14.08 0.28 14.59
CA PHE A 38 -12.89 0.82 13.95
C PHE A 38 -12.23 1.93 14.78
N ASP A 39 -13.01 2.74 15.51
CA ASP A 39 -12.45 3.81 16.35
C ASP A 39 -11.56 3.24 17.47
N ILE A 40 -11.93 2.11 18.06
CA ILE A 40 -11.08 1.41 19.04
C ILE A 40 -9.78 0.95 18.38
N CYS A 41 -9.86 0.30 17.22
CA CYS A 41 -8.68 -0.12 16.45
C CYS A 41 -7.80 1.09 16.08
N PHE A 42 -8.40 2.18 15.68
CA PHE A 42 -7.70 3.41 15.31
C PHE A 42 -6.90 3.98 16.50
N GLU A 43 -7.54 4.10 17.67
CA GLU A 43 -6.92 4.69 18.86
C GLU A 43 -5.91 3.74 19.53
N GLU A 44 -6.24 2.46 19.67
CA GLU A 44 -5.46 1.53 20.49
C GLU A 44 -4.40 0.75 19.70
N LYS A 45 -4.52 0.69 18.36
CA LYS A 45 -3.59 -0.06 17.51
C LYS A 45 -2.92 0.81 16.46
N ILE A 46 -3.68 1.47 15.58
CA ILE A 46 -3.12 2.17 14.43
C ILE A 46 -2.24 3.34 14.86
N LYS A 47 -2.76 4.26 15.65
CA LYS A 47 -1.99 5.43 16.14
C LYS A 47 -0.74 5.05 16.94
N PRO A 48 -0.80 4.12 17.91
CA PRO A 48 0.40 3.67 18.62
C PRO A 48 1.44 3.03 17.73
N GLN A 49 1.04 2.21 16.73
CA GLN A 49 1.98 1.60 15.79
C GLN A 49 2.63 2.63 14.85
N VAL A 50 1.86 3.58 14.34
CA VAL A 50 2.39 4.69 13.53
C VAL A 50 3.41 5.49 14.35
N LYS A 51 3.06 5.84 15.59
CA LYS A 51 3.99 6.55 16.50
C LYS A 51 5.25 5.74 16.78
N GLU A 52 5.12 4.44 16.99
CA GLU A 52 6.29 3.56 17.20
C GLU A 52 7.22 3.58 15.99
N LEU A 53 6.70 3.44 14.77
CA LEU A 53 7.50 3.50 13.55
C LEU A 53 8.23 4.83 13.41
N LEU A 54 7.56 5.95 13.71
CA LEU A 54 8.13 7.29 13.62
C LEU A 54 9.19 7.61 14.67
N THR A 55 9.20 6.89 15.81
CA THR A 55 10.05 7.24 16.95
C THR A 55 11.18 6.26 17.26
N ARG A 56 11.11 5.02 16.73
CA ARG A 56 12.05 3.95 17.14
C ARG A 56 13.00 3.48 16.04
N TYR A 57 12.77 3.88 14.79
CA TYR A 57 13.51 3.33 13.64
C TYR A 57 14.32 4.40 12.86
N GLY A 58 14.48 5.59 13.42
CA GLY A 58 15.19 6.70 12.78
C GLY A 58 14.32 7.47 11.78
N GLU A 59 14.97 8.25 10.92
CA GLU A 59 14.28 9.04 9.90
C GLU A 59 13.69 8.15 8.81
N LEU A 60 12.41 8.39 8.50
CA LEU A 60 11.69 7.72 7.43
C LEU A 60 11.51 8.67 6.25
N CYS A 61 11.80 8.21 5.05
CA CYS A 61 11.52 9.00 3.84
C CYS A 61 10.04 9.04 3.51
N LEU A 62 9.30 7.97 3.83
CA LEU A 62 7.86 7.88 3.59
C LEU A 62 7.17 6.94 4.58
N MET A 63 5.88 7.20 4.82
CA MET A 63 4.95 6.31 5.50
C MET A 63 3.92 5.81 4.48
N TRP A 64 3.85 4.49 4.32
CA TRP A 64 2.98 3.82 3.36
C TRP A 64 1.76 3.22 4.07
N PHE A 65 0.60 3.85 3.90
CA PHE A 65 -0.69 3.36 4.35
C PHE A 65 -1.34 2.52 3.27
N ASP A 66 -2.32 1.70 3.63
CA ASP A 66 -3.08 0.91 2.67
C ASP A 66 -4.50 0.64 3.14
N VAL A 67 -5.40 0.38 2.17
CA VAL A 67 -6.79 -0.02 2.37
C VAL A 67 -7.58 0.97 3.25
N PRO A 68 -7.80 2.21 2.79
CA PRO A 68 -8.54 3.23 3.54
C PRO A 68 -10.06 3.03 3.41
N HIS A 69 -10.57 1.85 3.76
CA HIS A 69 -11.94 1.43 3.42
C HIS A 69 -13.02 2.20 4.20
N THR A 70 -12.89 2.28 5.52
CA THR A 70 -13.90 2.95 6.37
C THR A 70 -13.32 4.11 7.19
N ILE A 71 -12.07 4.45 6.96
CA ILE A 71 -11.43 5.57 7.64
C ILE A 71 -12.13 6.90 7.30
N THR A 72 -12.44 7.69 8.29
CA THR A 72 -13.06 9.00 8.08
C THR A 72 -12.02 10.03 7.63
N LYS A 73 -12.50 11.15 7.10
CA LYS A 73 -11.64 12.27 6.71
C LYS A 73 -10.87 12.83 7.91
N GLU A 74 -11.52 12.92 9.04
CA GLU A 74 -10.93 13.40 10.30
C GLU A 74 -9.80 12.48 10.75
N GLN A 75 -10.02 11.16 10.70
CA GLN A 75 -9.00 10.16 11.05
C GLN A 75 -7.81 10.17 10.08
N SER A 76 -8.04 10.31 8.76
CA SER A 76 -6.94 10.44 7.79
C SER A 76 -6.11 11.70 8.04
N LEU A 77 -6.76 12.84 8.34
CA LEU A 77 -6.08 14.10 8.69
C LEU A 77 -5.33 13.99 10.02
N GLU A 78 -5.88 13.27 10.99
CA GLU A 78 -5.22 13.01 12.27
C GLU A 78 -3.95 12.16 12.08
N LEU A 79 -4.00 11.09 11.28
CA LEU A 79 -2.79 10.31 10.95
C LEU A 79 -1.76 11.15 10.21
N ASN A 80 -2.18 11.98 9.25
CA ASN A 80 -1.28 12.90 8.57
C ASN A 80 -0.60 13.83 9.58
N SER A 81 -1.38 14.45 10.47
CA SER A 81 -0.86 15.34 11.51
C SER A 81 0.10 14.63 12.44
N LEU A 82 -0.21 13.40 12.85
CA LEU A 82 0.68 12.58 13.68
C LEU A 82 2.02 12.32 12.99
N VAL A 83 2.01 11.96 11.71
CA VAL A 83 3.26 11.76 10.95
C VAL A 83 4.07 13.05 10.90
N LYS A 84 3.44 14.17 10.57
CA LYS A 84 4.11 15.47 10.43
C LYS A 84 4.60 16.06 11.75
N GLU A 85 3.95 15.72 12.86
CA GLU A 85 4.41 16.10 14.21
C GLU A 85 5.76 15.48 14.57
N TYR A 86 5.92 14.17 14.28
CA TYR A 86 7.14 13.44 14.62
C TYR A 86 8.22 13.55 13.55
N GLN A 87 7.84 13.54 12.28
CA GLN A 87 8.74 13.60 11.13
C GLN A 87 8.15 14.48 10.01
N PRO A 88 8.38 15.80 10.03
CA PRO A 88 7.77 16.75 9.08
C PRO A 88 8.07 16.44 7.61
N ASP A 89 9.24 15.89 7.32
CA ASP A 89 9.71 15.57 5.96
C ASP A 89 9.28 14.17 5.48
N CYS A 90 8.73 13.33 6.35
CA CYS A 90 8.23 12.02 5.99
C CYS A 90 7.00 12.15 5.06
N LEU A 91 7.10 11.62 3.84
CA LEU A 91 6.03 11.67 2.84
C LEU A 91 4.95 10.62 3.12
N ILE A 92 3.71 10.93 2.73
CA ILE A 92 2.54 10.08 2.94
C ILE A 92 1.92 9.74 1.60
N ASN A 93 1.67 8.45 1.34
CA ASN A 93 1.06 7.97 0.11
C ASN A 93 -0.46 8.21 0.05
N SER A 94 -1.02 8.18 -1.17
CA SER A 94 -2.45 8.40 -1.40
C SER A 94 -3.37 7.36 -0.75
N ARG A 95 -2.83 6.19 -0.37
CA ARG A 95 -3.60 5.11 0.25
C ARG A 95 -3.92 5.34 1.74
N ILE A 96 -3.57 6.49 2.30
CA ILE A 96 -4.12 6.97 3.57
C ILE A 96 -5.61 7.37 3.42
N GLY A 97 -6.04 7.68 2.19
CA GLY A 97 -7.40 8.08 1.86
C GLY A 97 -7.71 9.57 2.10
N ASN A 98 -8.91 9.98 1.71
CA ASN A 98 -9.52 11.27 2.01
C ASN A 98 -8.71 12.51 1.60
N GLY A 99 -7.76 12.37 0.66
CA GLY A 99 -6.91 13.47 0.20
C GLY A 99 -5.86 13.95 1.19
N ALA A 100 -5.59 13.20 2.26
CA ALA A 100 -4.65 13.55 3.33
C ALA A 100 -3.20 13.12 3.02
N TYR A 101 -2.75 13.18 1.77
CA TYR A 101 -1.49 12.64 1.28
C TYR A 101 -0.58 13.69 0.61
N ASP A 102 0.67 13.31 0.44
CA ASP A 102 1.70 14.11 -0.23
C ASP A 102 1.97 13.61 -1.66
N TYR A 103 1.90 12.30 -1.91
CA TYR A 103 2.18 11.71 -3.21
C TYR A 103 1.17 10.61 -3.58
N VAL A 104 1.11 10.28 -4.88
CA VAL A 104 0.16 9.30 -5.41
C VAL A 104 0.85 7.96 -5.65
N SER A 105 0.32 6.89 -5.04
CA SER A 105 0.63 5.50 -5.40
C SER A 105 -0.39 5.03 -6.42
N LEU A 106 0.07 4.56 -7.58
CA LEU A 106 -0.77 3.98 -8.63
C LEU A 106 -1.37 2.65 -8.17
N GLY A 107 -2.22 2.04 -8.98
CA GLY A 107 -2.78 0.72 -8.72
C GLY A 107 -1.72 -0.38 -8.62
N ASP A 108 -2.11 -1.50 -8.02
CA ASP A 108 -1.22 -2.63 -7.75
C ASP A 108 -0.66 -3.23 -9.04
N ASN A 109 0.68 -3.35 -9.12
CA ASN A 109 1.40 -3.87 -10.29
C ASN A 109 1.15 -3.11 -11.60
N GLU A 110 0.70 -1.86 -11.52
CA GLU A 110 0.48 -1.03 -12.69
C GLU A 110 1.78 -0.42 -13.19
N ILE A 111 2.11 -0.74 -14.45
CA ILE A 111 3.26 -0.18 -15.17
C ILE A 111 2.74 0.47 -16.45
N PRO A 112 2.43 1.78 -16.42
CA PRO A 112 1.91 2.50 -17.58
C PRO A 112 2.96 2.50 -18.70
N LYS A 113 2.50 2.31 -19.95
CA LYS A 113 3.39 2.24 -21.13
C LYS A 113 3.77 3.61 -21.64
N THR A 114 2.88 4.59 -21.48
CA THR A 114 3.06 5.95 -21.96
C THR A 114 2.68 6.98 -20.90
N LYS A 115 3.05 8.23 -21.14
CA LYS A 115 2.66 9.33 -20.27
C LYS A 115 1.14 9.54 -20.26
N GLU A 116 0.48 9.36 -21.40
CA GLU A 116 -0.97 9.51 -21.55
C GLU A 116 -1.72 8.42 -20.76
N GLU A 117 -1.20 7.18 -20.79
CA GLU A 117 -1.73 6.09 -19.98
C GLU A 117 -1.56 6.37 -18.49
N TRP A 118 -0.38 6.83 -18.09
CA TRP A 118 -0.09 7.25 -16.73
C TRP A 118 -1.02 8.38 -16.25
N GLU A 119 -1.23 9.40 -17.07
CA GLU A 119 -2.13 10.50 -16.73
C GLU A 119 -3.58 10.03 -16.51
N LYS A 120 -4.02 9.00 -17.25
CA LYS A 120 -5.33 8.38 -17.02
C LYS A 120 -5.38 7.57 -15.73
N LEU A 121 -4.35 6.79 -15.45
CA LEU A 121 -4.25 6.00 -14.21
C LEU A 121 -4.10 6.89 -12.98
N SER A 122 -3.48 8.04 -13.12
CA SER A 122 -3.37 9.02 -12.03
C SER A 122 -4.69 9.76 -11.76
N GLN A 123 -5.63 9.74 -12.70
CA GLN A 123 -7.03 10.17 -12.51
C GLN A 123 -7.84 8.98 -11.99
N ILE A 124 -7.48 8.50 -10.81
CA ILE A 124 -8.05 7.30 -10.20
C ILE A 124 -9.57 7.35 -10.30
N ASP A 125 -10.16 6.27 -10.79
CA ASP A 125 -11.60 6.11 -10.87
C ASP A 125 -12.19 6.32 -9.46
N GLU A 126 -13.10 7.30 -9.32
CA GLU A 126 -13.83 7.61 -8.08
C GLU A 126 -14.56 6.39 -7.51
N LYS A 127 -14.64 5.31 -8.28
CA LYS A 127 -15.24 4.03 -7.89
C LYS A 127 -14.24 3.04 -7.29
N ASP A 128 -12.94 3.30 -7.36
CA ASP A 128 -11.96 2.43 -6.75
C ASP A 128 -11.94 2.67 -5.23
N ILE A 129 -12.43 1.68 -4.52
CA ILE A 129 -12.53 1.63 -3.05
C ILE A 129 -11.21 1.98 -2.33
N ASN A 130 -10.07 1.58 -2.91
CA ASN A 130 -8.76 1.80 -2.32
C ASN A 130 -8.33 3.27 -2.38
N TYR A 131 -9.02 4.07 -3.18
CA TYR A 131 -8.64 5.44 -3.49
C TYR A 131 -9.77 6.45 -3.31
N GLN A 132 -10.90 6.04 -2.74
CA GLN A 132 -12.02 6.96 -2.50
C GLN A 132 -11.59 8.06 -1.54
N SER A 133 -11.27 9.19 -2.10
CA SER A 133 -11.23 10.46 -1.38
C SER A 133 -12.65 11.01 -1.33
N ILE A 134 -13.12 11.40 -0.14
CA ILE A 134 -14.40 12.09 0.05
C ILE A 134 -14.48 13.37 -0.82
N ASP A 135 -13.34 13.97 -1.12
CA ASP A 135 -13.19 15.20 -1.91
C ASP A 135 -12.79 14.93 -3.38
N GLY A 136 -12.83 13.67 -3.85
CA GLY A 136 -12.32 13.26 -5.16
C GLY A 136 -10.80 13.17 -5.22
N PHE A 137 -10.29 12.68 -6.35
CA PHE A 137 -8.86 12.58 -6.60
C PHE A 137 -8.20 13.96 -6.59
N LYS A 138 -7.10 14.07 -5.85
CA LYS A 138 -6.24 15.26 -5.87
C LYS A 138 -4.90 14.89 -6.47
N PRO A 139 -4.34 15.68 -7.40
CA PRO A 139 -2.97 15.49 -7.87
C PRO A 139 -1.98 15.46 -6.70
N SER A 140 -0.88 14.75 -6.87
CA SER A 140 0.20 14.78 -5.88
C SER A 140 0.61 16.23 -5.58
N LYS A 141 0.66 16.57 -4.29
CA LYS A 141 1.06 17.90 -3.82
C LYS A 141 2.43 18.34 -4.35
N PHE A 142 3.34 17.38 -4.52
CA PHE A 142 4.71 17.62 -4.95
C PHE A 142 5.00 17.11 -6.37
N GLY A 143 3.99 16.66 -7.12
CA GLY A 143 4.19 16.01 -8.41
C GLY A 143 4.92 14.66 -8.33
N LEU A 144 4.84 13.98 -7.19
CA LEU A 144 5.50 12.70 -6.93
C LEU A 144 4.51 11.55 -7.11
N TYR A 145 4.97 10.51 -7.81
CA TYR A 145 4.17 9.35 -8.13
C TYR A 145 4.97 8.06 -7.92
N GLU A 146 4.27 6.97 -7.65
CA GLU A 146 4.84 5.67 -7.35
C GLU A 146 4.02 4.57 -8.01
N SER A 147 4.70 3.53 -8.51
CA SER A 147 4.10 2.26 -8.90
C SER A 147 4.61 1.17 -7.96
N ALA A 148 3.70 0.58 -7.17
CA ALA A 148 4.00 -0.50 -6.25
C ALA A 148 3.81 -1.85 -6.95
N CYS A 149 4.89 -2.65 -7.04
CA CYS A 149 4.87 -3.94 -7.74
C CYS A 149 5.55 -5.04 -6.92
N THR A 150 5.10 -6.27 -7.15
CA THR A 150 5.71 -7.47 -6.54
C THR A 150 6.80 -8.07 -7.43
N LEU A 151 7.71 -8.84 -6.83
CA LEU A 151 8.70 -9.65 -7.57
C LEU A 151 8.12 -10.95 -8.14
N ASN A 152 6.96 -11.37 -7.67
CA ASN A 152 6.20 -12.53 -8.08
C ASN A 152 4.70 -12.18 -8.11
N LYS A 153 3.80 -13.14 -8.02
CA LYS A 153 2.36 -12.90 -8.03
C LYS A 153 1.74 -12.63 -6.64
N SER A 154 2.55 -12.79 -5.58
CA SER A 154 2.09 -12.68 -4.19
C SER A 154 2.69 -11.46 -3.52
N TRP A 155 1.87 -10.67 -2.82
CA TRP A 155 2.37 -9.57 -1.98
C TRP A 155 3.07 -10.11 -0.73
N GLY A 156 2.47 -11.10 -0.08
CA GLY A 156 3.07 -11.81 1.03
C GLY A 156 3.88 -13.02 0.58
N PHE A 157 4.55 -13.69 1.53
CA PHE A 157 5.33 -14.89 1.27
C PHE A 157 4.42 -16.09 0.91
N SER A 158 4.75 -16.78 -0.19
CA SER A 158 4.10 -18.02 -0.59
C SER A 158 5.12 -19.01 -1.12
N TYR A 159 5.23 -20.21 -0.50
CA TYR A 159 6.05 -21.31 -1.01
C TYR A 159 5.63 -21.83 -2.38
N ARG A 160 4.35 -21.61 -2.75
CA ARG A 160 3.78 -22.11 -4.02
C ARG A 160 4.02 -21.17 -5.17
N ASP A 161 4.28 -19.90 -4.88
CA ASP A 161 4.51 -18.89 -5.91
C ASP A 161 5.98 -18.86 -6.30
N GLN A 162 6.26 -19.43 -7.46
CA GLN A 162 7.60 -19.47 -8.05
C GLN A 162 7.68 -18.67 -9.36
N ASP A 163 6.69 -17.83 -9.64
CA ASP A 163 6.63 -17.02 -10.86
C ASP A 163 7.38 -15.69 -10.68
N TRP A 164 8.69 -15.80 -10.56
CA TRP A 164 9.56 -14.66 -10.30
C TRP A 164 9.82 -13.83 -11.56
N ILE A 165 9.83 -12.51 -11.40
CA ILE A 165 10.29 -11.58 -12.46
C ILE A 165 11.79 -11.78 -12.71
N SER A 166 12.24 -11.66 -13.98
CA SER A 166 13.68 -11.70 -14.26
C SER A 166 14.37 -10.39 -13.84
N PRO A 167 15.67 -10.43 -13.47
CA PRO A 167 16.45 -9.24 -13.14
C PRO A 167 16.42 -8.19 -14.26
N GLU A 168 16.48 -8.61 -15.53
CA GLU A 168 16.44 -7.71 -16.70
C GLU A 168 15.08 -7.00 -16.80
N LYS A 169 13.98 -7.75 -16.59
CA LYS A 169 12.64 -7.16 -16.63
C LYS A 169 12.45 -6.17 -15.48
N LEU A 170 12.94 -6.49 -14.29
CA LEU A 170 12.91 -5.59 -13.12
C LEU A 170 13.68 -4.30 -13.42
N ALA A 171 14.92 -4.41 -13.93
CA ALA A 171 15.74 -3.25 -14.29
C ALA A 171 15.10 -2.40 -15.39
N ASN A 172 14.51 -3.05 -16.41
CA ASN A 172 13.82 -2.34 -17.49
C ASN A 172 12.56 -1.62 -16.98
N ASN A 173 11.76 -2.23 -16.11
CA ASN A 173 10.62 -1.58 -15.51
C ASN A 173 11.04 -0.34 -14.72
N ARG A 174 12.11 -0.43 -13.90
CA ARG A 174 12.67 0.71 -13.16
C ARG A 174 13.06 1.86 -14.09
N LYS A 175 13.85 1.56 -15.14
CA LYS A 175 14.30 2.57 -16.12
C LYS A 175 13.11 3.21 -16.83
N HIS A 176 12.12 2.41 -17.19
CA HIS A 176 10.93 2.88 -17.87
C HIS A 176 10.08 3.79 -16.97
N LEU A 177 9.72 3.36 -15.75
CA LEU A 177 8.94 4.16 -14.80
C LEU A 177 9.66 5.47 -14.46
N ASN A 178 10.97 5.42 -14.21
CA ASN A 178 11.76 6.62 -13.95
C ASN A 178 11.74 7.60 -15.14
N SER A 179 11.72 7.10 -16.38
CA SER A 179 11.61 7.95 -17.56
C SER A 179 10.26 8.67 -17.66
N LEU A 180 9.23 8.15 -17.02
CA LEU A 180 7.91 8.76 -16.89
C LEU A 180 7.77 9.65 -15.65
N GLY A 181 8.80 9.74 -14.80
CA GLY A 181 8.75 10.48 -13.54
C GLY A 181 8.05 9.74 -12.40
N ILE A 182 7.97 8.40 -12.49
CA ILE A 182 7.31 7.53 -11.52
C ILE A 182 8.37 6.74 -10.76
N ASN A 183 8.31 6.73 -9.42
CA ASN A 183 9.13 5.87 -8.60
C ASN A 183 8.67 4.42 -8.67
N TYR A 184 9.62 3.49 -8.66
CA TYR A 184 9.33 2.06 -8.64
C TYR A 184 9.51 1.51 -7.23
N LEU A 185 8.41 1.23 -6.54
CA LEU A 185 8.39 0.56 -5.26
C LEU A 185 8.32 -0.95 -5.47
N VAL A 186 9.34 -1.67 -5.02
CA VAL A 186 9.44 -3.12 -5.22
C VAL A 186 9.16 -3.84 -3.90
N ASN A 187 8.06 -4.59 -3.88
CA ASN A 187 7.66 -5.39 -2.73
C ASN A 187 8.42 -6.71 -2.67
N VAL A 188 8.86 -7.05 -1.47
CA VAL A 188 9.37 -8.37 -1.09
C VAL A 188 8.49 -8.93 0.03
N GLY A 189 8.09 -10.21 -0.06
CA GLY A 189 7.31 -10.90 0.97
C GLY A 189 8.24 -11.65 1.94
N PRO A 190 8.54 -11.15 3.15
CA PRO A 190 9.36 -11.87 4.12
C PRO A 190 8.71 -13.19 4.54
N ASP A 191 9.53 -14.22 4.81
CA ASP A 191 9.05 -15.48 5.34
C ASP A 191 8.56 -15.35 6.81
N HIS A 192 8.07 -16.44 7.37
CA HIS A 192 7.56 -16.49 8.75
C HIS A 192 8.60 -16.19 9.84
N LEU A 193 9.87 -16.11 9.49
CA LEU A 193 10.97 -15.70 10.37
C LEU A 193 11.42 -14.25 10.10
N GLY A 194 10.71 -13.53 9.23
CA GLY A 194 11.03 -12.14 8.84
C GLY A 194 12.20 -12.03 7.85
N ARG A 195 12.61 -13.12 7.20
CA ARG A 195 13.75 -13.13 6.27
C ARG A 195 13.28 -12.88 4.84
N ILE A 196 14.01 -12.06 4.12
CA ILE A 196 13.77 -11.85 2.69
C ILE A 196 14.15 -13.14 1.94
N PRO A 197 13.26 -13.71 1.09
CA PRO A 197 13.53 -14.93 0.35
C PRO A 197 14.76 -14.82 -0.55
N GLY A 198 15.52 -15.93 -0.65
CA GLY A 198 16.73 -15.99 -1.48
C GLY A 198 16.54 -15.54 -2.93
N PRO A 199 15.48 -15.99 -3.65
CA PRO A 199 15.20 -15.50 -4.99
C PRO A 199 15.04 -13.97 -5.06
N SER A 200 14.33 -13.36 -4.11
CA SER A 200 14.19 -11.89 -4.05
C SER A 200 15.53 -11.18 -3.92
N VAL A 201 16.40 -11.68 -3.03
CA VAL A 201 17.76 -11.12 -2.83
C VAL A 201 18.57 -11.22 -4.12
N THR A 202 18.57 -12.37 -4.78
CA THR A 202 19.31 -12.60 -6.04
C THR A 202 18.82 -11.67 -7.14
N ILE A 203 17.51 -11.60 -7.36
CA ILE A 203 16.90 -10.75 -8.40
C ILE A 203 17.25 -9.29 -8.19
N LEU A 204 17.12 -8.78 -6.95
CA LEU A 204 17.44 -7.40 -6.63
C LEU A 204 18.93 -7.08 -6.85
N GLN A 205 19.83 -7.98 -6.41
CA GLN A 205 21.28 -7.80 -6.58
C GLN A 205 21.70 -7.83 -8.05
N GLU A 206 21.10 -8.70 -8.86
CA GLU A 206 21.38 -8.78 -10.28
C GLU A 206 20.80 -7.58 -11.06
N ALA A 207 19.56 -7.21 -10.77
CA ALA A 207 18.93 -6.03 -11.39
C ALA A 207 19.65 -4.71 -11.06
N ALA A 208 20.30 -4.63 -9.88
CA ALA A 208 21.07 -3.45 -9.50
C ALA A 208 22.36 -3.26 -10.33
N LYS A 209 22.84 -4.30 -11.02
CA LYS A 209 24.03 -4.24 -11.89
C LYS A 209 23.69 -3.82 -13.32
N LEU A 210 22.40 -3.84 -13.68
CA LEU A 210 21.86 -3.52 -15.01
C LEU A 210 21.37 -2.05 -15.07
#